data_6c1002cb438815fb59b90734edc0349b
#
_entry.id   6c1002cb438815fb59b90734edc0349b
#
_cell.length_a   1.000
_cell.length_b   1.000
_cell.length_c   1.000
_cell.angle_alpha   90.00
_cell.angle_beta   90.00
_cell.angle_gamma   90.00
#
_symmetry.space_group_name_H-M   'P 1'
#
loop_
_entity.id
_entity.type
_entity.pdbx_description
1 polymer ?
#
loop_
_entity_poly.entity_id
_entity_poly.type
_entity_poly.pdbx_seq_one_letter_code
_entity_poly.pdbx_strand_id
1 'polypeptide(L)'
;MKNILILLTVLLLPLTADGQDKPSFSAREMADVRVATPGLFAKSNHIYLHLDSLKDHEYAFPLPGGKVISAYGTRGGHSGTDIKTCAKDTIRAAFDGVVRMSKPYYAYGNIVVIRHANGLETLYSHNFKNLVKTGDVVKAGQPIGL
;
A
#
# COMPACT_ATOMS: atom_id res chain seq x y z
N MET A 1 33.63 55.57 16.95
CA MET A 1 32.47 54.93 16.37
C MET A 1 32.59 53.42 16.61
N LYS A 2 31.78 52.88 17.51
CA LYS A 2 31.84 51.45 17.92
C LYS A 2 30.87 50.66 17.03
N ASN A 3 31.37 49.74 16.23
CA ASN A 3 30.55 48.81 15.42
C ASN A 3 30.05 47.68 16.33
N ILE A 4 28.75 47.65 16.54
CA ILE A 4 28.08 46.55 17.28
C ILE A 4 27.74 45.47 16.20
N LEU A 5 28.43 44.32 16.29
CA LEU A 5 28.13 43.13 15.52
C LEU A 5 27.02 42.38 16.26
N ILE A 6 25.79 42.42 15.73
CA ILE A 6 24.68 41.62 16.23
C ILE A 6 24.80 40.23 15.58
N LEU A 7 25.24 39.25 16.35
CA LEU A 7 25.26 37.84 15.95
C LEU A 7 23.84 37.26 16.10
N LEU A 8 23.10 37.15 14.98
CA LEU A 8 21.79 36.53 14.96
C LEU A 8 21.99 35.01 14.95
N THR A 9 21.96 34.37 16.10
CA THR A 9 21.92 32.91 16.23
C THR A 9 20.53 32.43 15.85
N VAL A 10 20.36 31.96 14.61
CA VAL A 10 19.17 31.21 14.17
C VAL A 10 19.21 29.84 14.84
N LEU A 11 18.42 29.67 15.90
CA LEU A 11 18.19 28.37 16.52
C LEU A 11 17.31 27.55 15.60
N LEU A 12 17.92 26.71 14.76
CA LEU A 12 17.22 25.68 14.00
C LEU A 12 16.74 24.62 15.00
N LEU A 13 15.50 24.79 15.49
CA LEU A 13 14.80 23.69 16.15
C LEU A 13 14.59 22.59 15.10
N PRO A 14 14.95 21.33 15.40
CA PRO A 14 14.57 20.23 14.50
C PRO A 14 13.04 20.19 14.49
N LEU A 15 12.45 20.33 13.28
CA LEU A 15 11.05 20.01 13.06
C LEU A 15 10.93 18.50 13.31
N THR A 16 10.60 18.11 14.53
CA THR A 16 10.13 16.77 14.82
C THR A 16 8.75 16.69 14.16
N ALA A 17 8.68 16.01 13.02
CA ALA A 17 7.43 15.54 12.43
C ALA A 17 6.89 14.43 13.34
N ASP A 18 6.46 14.80 14.52
CA ASP A 18 5.89 13.89 15.51
C ASP A 18 4.43 14.27 15.69
N GLY A 19 3.53 13.33 15.42
CA GLY A 19 2.15 13.43 15.80
C GLY A 19 1.10 13.12 14.74
N GLN A 20 1.42 12.52 13.61
CA GLN A 20 0.38 11.81 12.87
C GLN A 20 0.27 10.41 13.48
N ASP A 21 -0.83 10.15 14.20
CA ASP A 21 -1.19 8.81 14.66
C ASP A 21 -1.07 7.86 13.46
N LYS A 22 -0.12 6.91 13.54
CA LYS A 22 0.00 5.90 12.49
C LYS A 22 -1.33 5.19 12.36
N PRO A 23 -1.87 5.02 11.14
CA PRO A 23 -3.11 4.31 10.97
C PRO A 23 -3.04 2.96 11.68
N SER A 24 -3.92 2.75 12.66
CA SER A 24 -3.96 1.51 13.43
C SER A 24 -5.04 0.60 12.88
N PHE A 25 -4.73 -0.69 12.79
CA PHE A 25 -5.68 -1.73 12.42
C PHE A 25 -5.99 -2.60 13.63
N SER A 26 -7.25 -3.00 13.78
CA SER A 26 -7.65 -3.94 14.83
C SER A 26 -6.98 -5.31 14.63
N ALA A 27 -6.85 -6.08 15.70
CA ALA A 27 -6.31 -7.44 15.63
C ALA A 27 -7.06 -8.32 14.60
N ARG A 28 -8.39 -8.15 14.48
CA ARG A 28 -9.22 -8.85 13.50
C ARG A 28 -8.84 -8.47 12.06
N GLU A 29 -8.66 -7.19 11.77
CA GLU A 29 -8.25 -6.71 10.45
C GLU A 29 -6.86 -7.23 10.07
N MET A 30 -5.94 -7.34 11.05
CA MET A 30 -4.60 -7.88 10.82
C MET A 30 -4.56 -9.42 10.76
N ALA A 31 -5.63 -10.09 11.16
CA ALA A 31 -5.68 -11.55 11.17
C ALA A 31 -6.24 -12.17 9.89
N ASP A 32 -7.22 -11.53 9.24
CA ASP A 32 -7.94 -12.12 8.11
C ASP A 32 -8.04 -11.16 6.92
N VAL A 33 -7.65 -11.64 5.75
CA VAL A 33 -7.72 -10.89 4.48
C VAL A 33 -9.15 -10.55 4.06
N ARG A 34 -10.15 -11.30 4.56
CA ARG A 34 -11.57 -11.13 4.20
C ARG A 34 -12.28 -10.04 5.01
N VAL A 35 -11.61 -9.48 6.01
CA VAL A 35 -12.21 -8.42 6.84
C VAL A 35 -12.28 -7.15 6.01
N ALA A 36 -13.50 -6.74 5.69
CA ALA A 36 -13.75 -5.50 4.98
C ALA A 36 -13.35 -4.28 5.83
N THR A 37 -13.00 -3.19 5.14
CA THR A 37 -12.77 -1.90 5.80
C THR A 37 -14.01 -1.48 6.59
N PRO A 38 -13.88 -1.18 7.90
CA PRO A 38 -15.00 -0.73 8.71
C PRO A 38 -15.72 0.46 8.07
N GLY A 39 -17.04 0.39 7.99
CA GLY A 39 -17.86 1.47 7.46
C GLY A 39 -17.82 1.67 5.94
N LEU A 40 -17.10 0.84 5.17
CA LEU A 40 -16.95 0.98 3.73
C LEU A 40 -18.30 1.12 2.98
N PHE A 41 -19.30 0.35 3.41
CA PHE A 41 -20.65 0.37 2.85
C PHE A 41 -21.70 1.00 3.78
N ALA A 42 -21.30 1.81 4.78
CA ALA A 42 -22.24 2.39 5.75
C ALA A 42 -23.21 3.40 5.12
N LYS A 43 -22.80 4.08 4.05
CA LYS A 43 -23.59 5.13 3.39
C LYS A 43 -24.16 4.72 2.03
N SER A 44 -23.56 3.75 1.38
CA SER A 44 -23.94 3.27 0.04
C SER A 44 -23.46 1.84 -0.14
N ASN A 45 -24.20 1.02 -0.87
CA ASN A 45 -23.78 -0.31 -1.30
C ASN A 45 -22.89 -0.27 -2.56
N HIS A 46 -22.51 0.91 -3.03
CA HIS A 46 -21.66 1.11 -4.20
C HIS A 46 -20.44 1.97 -3.85
N ILE A 47 -19.34 1.68 -4.51
CA ILE A 47 -18.12 2.48 -4.52
C ILE A 47 -17.85 2.89 -5.96
N TYR A 48 -17.72 4.19 -6.19
CA TYR A 48 -17.36 4.72 -7.50
C TYR A 48 -15.84 4.87 -7.60
N LEU A 49 -15.28 4.32 -8.67
CA LEU A 49 -13.86 4.43 -9.00
C LEU A 49 -13.70 5.29 -10.24
N HIS A 50 -13.04 6.41 -10.10
CA HIS A 50 -12.75 7.34 -11.19
C HIS A 50 -11.35 7.06 -11.75
N LEU A 51 -11.19 5.92 -12.44
CA LEU A 51 -9.89 5.49 -12.97
C LEU A 51 -9.42 6.36 -14.14
N ASP A 52 -10.36 7.00 -14.84
CA ASP A 52 -10.14 7.93 -15.95
C ASP A 52 -9.54 9.28 -15.51
N SER A 53 -9.64 9.62 -14.24
CA SER A 53 -9.09 10.86 -13.66
C SER A 53 -7.77 10.68 -12.92
N LEU A 54 -7.25 9.44 -12.85
CA LEU A 54 -5.97 9.16 -12.21
C LEU A 54 -4.82 9.83 -12.96
N LYS A 55 -3.94 10.48 -12.21
CA LYS A 55 -2.68 11.02 -12.72
C LYS A 55 -1.62 9.92 -12.79
N ASP A 56 -0.62 10.08 -13.64
CA ASP A 56 0.44 9.09 -13.86
C ASP A 56 1.16 8.64 -12.59
N HIS A 57 1.23 9.48 -11.56
CA HIS A 57 1.89 9.16 -10.29
C HIS A 57 0.95 8.53 -9.24
N GLU A 58 -0.35 8.45 -9.51
CA GLU A 58 -1.35 7.89 -8.57
C GLU A 58 -1.61 6.40 -8.80
N TYR A 59 -1.07 5.85 -9.89
CA TYR A 59 -1.16 4.43 -10.24
C TYR A 59 0.18 3.90 -10.75
N ALA A 60 0.46 2.65 -10.42
CA ALA A 60 1.57 1.89 -11.01
C ALA A 60 1.17 0.43 -11.23
N PHE A 61 1.55 -0.14 -12.37
CA PHE A 61 1.37 -1.57 -12.58
C PHE A 61 2.30 -2.34 -11.63
N PRO A 62 1.80 -3.33 -10.87
CA PRO A 62 2.57 -3.98 -9.80
C PRO A 62 3.85 -4.69 -10.27
N LEU A 63 3.85 -5.21 -11.51
CA LEU A 63 4.98 -5.92 -12.13
C LEU A 63 5.19 -5.41 -13.55
N PRO A 64 5.86 -4.26 -13.75
CA PRO A 64 6.10 -3.70 -15.07
C PRO A 64 6.75 -4.74 -16.01
N GLY A 65 6.18 -4.94 -17.20
CA GLY A 65 6.61 -5.95 -18.15
C GLY A 65 6.11 -7.38 -17.86
N GLY A 66 5.44 -7.60 -16.74
CA GLY A 66 4.86 -8.89 -16.40
C GLY A 66 3.67 -9.25 -17.30
N LYS A 67 3.57 -10.54 -17.66
CA LYS A 67 2.48 -11.07 -18.51
C LYS A 67 1.40 -11.71 -17.64
N VAL A 68 0.13 -11.31 -17.83
CA VAL A 68 -1.01 -12.00 -17.22
C VAL A 68 -1.11 -13.41 -17.78
N ILE A 69 -1.09 -14.41 -16.90
CA ILE A 69 -1.20 -15.84 -17.25
C ILE A 69 -2.50 -16.48 -16.76
N SER A 70 -3.19 -15.84 -15.82
CA SER A 70 -4.53 -16.23 -15.37
C SER A 70 -5.28 -14.98 -14.95
N ALA A 71 -6.40 -14.70 -15.61
CA ALA A 71 -7.24 -13.55 -15.32
C ALA A 71 -8.25 -13.84 -14.20
N TYR A 72 -8.80 -12.80 -13.61
CA TYR A 72 -9.93 -12.89 -12.69
C TYR A 72 -11.10 -13.69 -13.29
N GLY A 73 -11.74 -14.52 -12.49
CA GLY A 73 -12.91 -15.32 -12.91
C GLY A 73 -12.59 -16.58 -13.71
N THR A 74 -11.32 -16.83 -14.06
CA THR A 74 -10.92 -18.06 -14.77
C THR A 74 -10.84 -19.26 -13.83
N ARG A 75 -10.72 -20.48 -14.38
CA ARG A 75 -10.50 -21.74 -13.64
C ARG A 75 -11.47 -21.97 -12.47
N GLY A 76 -12.77 -21.75 -12.70
CA GLY A 76 -13.79 -22.06 -11.71
C GLY A 76 -13.93 -21.02 -10.58
N GLY A 77 -13.57 -19.77 -10.83
CA GLY A 77 -13.77 -18.66 -9.89
C GLY A 77 -12.49 -18.10 -9.27
N HIS A 78 -11.42 -18.04 -10.05
CA HIS A 78 -10.18 -17.40 -9.64
C HIS A 78 -10.43 -15.95 -9.19
N SER A 79 -10.15 -15.65 -7.90
CA SER A 79 -10.46 -14.37 -7.27
C SER A 79 -9.35 -13.31 -7.43
N GLY A 80 -8.39 -13.56 -8.31
CA GLY A 80 -7.25 -12.68 -8.53
C GLY A 80 -6.80 -12.66 -9.99
N THR A 81 -5.66 -12.06 -10.22
CA THR A 81 -4.95 -12.08 -11.51
C THR A 81 -3.53 -12.57 -11.28
N ASP A 82 -3.16 -13.69 -11.93
CA ASP A 82 -1.80 -14.20 -11.88
C ASP A 82 -0.95 -13.53 -12.95
N ILE A 83 0.16 -12.95 -12.52
CA ILE A 83 1.12 -12.30 -13.40
C ILE A 83 2.43 -13.10 -13.34
N LYS A 84 2.88 -13.55 -14.52
CA LYS A 84 4.16 -14.26 -14.64
C LYS A 84 5.32 -13.30 -14.39
N THR A 85 6.22 -13.70 -13.53
CA THR A 85 7.40 -12.94 -13.12
C THR A 85 8.63 -13.85 -13.07
N CYS A 86 9.81 -13.27 -12.91
CA CYS A 86 11.05 -13.97 -12.58
C CYS A 86 11.27 -13.95 -11.07
N ALA A 87 12.10 -14.88 -10.59
CA ALA A 87 12.42 -14.95 -9.17
C ALA A 87 13.02 -13.64 -8.68
N LYS A 88 12.43 -13.08 -7.61
CA LYS A 88 12.83 -11.82 -6.97
C LYS A 88 12.59 -10.55 -7.79
N ASP A 89 11.71 -10.60 -8.80
CA ASP A 89 11.22 -9.37 -9.43
C ASP A 89 10.59 -8.46 -8.38
N THR A 90 10.76 -7.16 -8.57
CA THR A 90 10.24 -6.16 -7.63
C THR A 90 8.74 -5.98 -7.81
N ILE A 91 7.97 -6.28 -6.77
CA ILE A 91 6.53 -6.02 -6.69
C ILE A 91 6.32 -4.61 -6.15
N ARG A 92 5.45 -3.84 -6.82
CA ARG A 92 5.17 -2.44 -6.49
C ARG A 92 3.73 -2.25 -6.05
N ALA A 93 3.50 -1.28 -5.16
CA ALA A 93 2.16 -0.86 -4.80
C ALA A 93 1.43 -0.26 -6.01
N ALA A 94 0.20 -0.72 -6.29
CA ALA A 94 -0.58 -0.19 -7.40
C ALA A 94 -1.06 1.24 -7.14
N PHE A 95 -1.37 1.59 -5.89
CA PHE A 95 -1.88 2.89 -5.46
C PHE A 95 -1.27 3.30 -4.13
N ASP A 96 -1.41 4.57 -3.77
CA ASP A 96 -1.11 5.08 -2.43
C ASP A 96 -1.97 4.38 -1.39
N GLY A 97 -1.41 4.14 -0.20
CA GLY A 97 -2.18 3.54 0.90
C GLY A 97 -1.37 3.23 2.14
N VAL A 98 -2.00 2.46 3.03
CA VAL A 98 -1.40 2.00 4.28
C VAL A 98 -1.38 0.48 4.29
N VAL A 99 -0.24 -0.10 4.62
CA VAL A 99 -0.07 -1.55 4.73
C VAL A 99 -0.87 -2.07 5.92
N ARG A 100 -1.96 -2.81 5.64
CA ARG A 100 -2.78 -3.46 6.67
C ARG A 100 -2.21 -4.78 7.14
N MET A 101 -1.66 -5.57 6.22
CA MET A 101 -1.02 -6.85 6.52
C MET A 101 0.28 -6.99 5.74
N SER A 102 1.31 -7.52 6.41
CA SER A 102 2.57 -7.92 5.79
C SER A 102 3.12 -9.11 6.56
N LYS A 103 2.76 -10.34 6.14
CA LYS A 103 3.09 -11.57 6.85
C LYS A 103 2.87 -12.81 5.98
N PRO A 104 3.35 -14.00 6.39
CA PRO A 104 2.87 -15.27 5.86
C PRO A 104 1.37 -15.45 6.10
N TYR A 105 0.66 -15.96 5.09
CA TYR A 105 -0.77 -16.24 5.17
C TYR A 105 -1.11 -17.55 4.46
N TYR A 106 -2.00 -18.36 5.08
CA TYR A 106 -2.36 -19.70 4.57
C TYR A 106 -2.83 -19.64 3.12
N ALA A 107 -2.34 -20.56 2.29
CA ALA A 107 -2.58 -20.67 0.84
C ALA A 107 -2.09 -19.50 -0.04
N TYR A 108 -1.65 -18.37 0.54
CA TYR A 108 -1.21 -17.18 -0.21
C TYR A 108 0.30 -16.93 -0.11
N GLY A 109 1.06 -17.71 0.69
CA GLY A 109 2.47 -17.44 0.96
C GLY A 109 2.68 -16.13 1.71
N ASN A 110 3.77 -15.42 1.46
CA ASN A 110 3.91 -14.07 2.02
C ASN A 110 2.99 -13.10 1.29
N ILE A 111 2.23 -12.33 2.05
CA ILE A 111 1.29 -11.34 1.51
C ILE A 111 1.63 -9.94 1.97
N VAL A 112 1.28 -8.99 1.12
CA VAL A 112 1.09 -7.57 1.49
C VAL A 112 -0.34 -7.19 1.14
N VAL A 113 -1.06 -6.61 2.08
CA VAL A 113 -2.40 -6.01 1.87
C VAL A 113 -2.30 -4.52 2.14
N ILE A 114 -2.70 -3.71 1.19
CA ILE A 114 -2.68 -2.25 1.28
C ILE A 114 -4.10 -1.73 1.23
N ARG A 115 -4.48 -0.93 2.24
CA ARG A 115 -5.75 -0.20 2.27
C ARG A 115 -5.55 1.19 1.67
N HIS A 116 -6.42 1.54 0.74
CA HIS A 116 -6.41 2.82 0.03
C HIS A 116 -7.37 3.83 0.67
N ALA A 117 -7.23 5.11 0.34
CA ALA A 117 -8.03 6.19 0.93
C ALA A 117 -9.55 6.03 0.73
N ASN A 118 -9.97 5.36 -0.34
CA ASN A 118 -11.38 5.03 -0.61
C ASN A 118 -11.90 3.80 0.14
N GLY A 119 -11.06 3.15 0.98
CA GLY A 119 -11.39 1.97 1.76
C GLY A 119 -11.29 0.64 1.00
N LEU A 120 -11.02 0.65 -0.29
CA LEU A 120 -10.68 -0.57 -1.04
C LEU A 120 -9.27 -1.05 -0.68
N GLU A 121 -8.97 -2.30 -1.00
CA GLU A 121 -7.68 -2.89 -0.74
C GLU A 121 -7.10 -3.59 -1.96
N THR A 122 -5.78 -3.55 -2.09
CA THR A 122 -5.04 -4.42 -2.99
C THR A 122 -4.26 -5.46 -2.19
N LEU A 123 -4.27 -6.70 -2.67
CA LEU A 123 -3.55 -7.83 -2.07
C LEU A 123 -2.51 -8.34 -3.07
N TYR A 124 -1.28 -8.49 -2.57
CA TYR A 124 -0.14 -9.05 -3.29
C TYR A 124 0.26 -10.33 -2.58
N SER A 125 0.30 -11.44 -3.30
CA SER A 125 0.56 -12.77 -2.73
C SER A 125 1.74 -13.46 -3.39
N HIS A 126 2.16 -14.60 -2.78
CA HIS A 126 3.29 -15.41 -3.23
C HIS A 126 4.62 -14.66 -3.29
N ASN A 127 4.77 -13.62 -2.46
CA ASN A 127 6.03 -12.88 -2.38
C ASN A 127 7.15 -13.77 -1.83
N PHE A 128 8.32 -13.70 -2.42
CA PHE A 128 9.53 -14.28 -1.86
C PHE A 128 9.88 -13.60 -0.53
N LYS A 129 9.76 -12.25 -0.50
CA LYS A 129 10.03 -11.43 0.68
C LYS A 129 9.17 -10.15 0.64
N ASN A 130 8.56 -9.81 1.76
CA ASN A 130 7.94 -8.51 1.95
C ASN A 130 9.01 -7.46 2.31
N LEU A 131 8.93 -6.28 1.72
CA LEU A 131 9.84 -5.14 1.95
C LEU A 131 9.25 -4.08 2.86
N VAL A 132 7.96 -4.22 3.20
CA VAL A 132 7.19 -3.29 4.04
C VAL A 132 6.59 -4.05 5.21
N LYS A 133 6.15 -3.33 6.24
CA LYS A 133 5.48 -3.87 7.43
C LYS A 133 4.12 -3.21 7.66
N THR A 134 3.26 -3.85 8.44
CA THR A 134 1.96 -3.32 8.86
C THR A 134 2.13 -1.93 9.48
N GLY A 135 1.28 -0.99 9.05
CA GLY A 135 1.31 0.41 9.44
C GLY A 135 2.20 1.32 8.58
N ASP A 136 2.99 0.77 7.65
CA ASP A 136 3.76 1.60 6.72
C ASP A 136 2.82 2.31 5.73
N VAL A 137 3.07 3.60 5.49
CA VAL A 137 2.46 4.36 4.40
C VAL A 137 3.27 4.12 3.14
N VAL A 138 2.61 3.80 2.04
CA VAL A 138 3.23 3.54 0.76
C VAL A 138 2.65 4.41 -0.34
N LYS A 139 3.47 4.68 -1.36
CA LYS A 139 3.09 5.40 -2.57
C LYS A 139 2.94 4.45 -3.75
N ALA A 140 2.09 4.83 -4.73
CA ALA A 140 2.03 4.12 -6.01
C ALA A 140 3.44 3.96 -6.60
N GLY A 141 3.76 2.77 -7.10
CA GLY A 141 5.08 2.45 -7.65
C GLY A 141 6.17 2.13 -6.61
N GLN A 142 5.93 2.35 -5.32
CA GLN A 142 6.89 2.00 -4.28
C GLN A 142 7.11 0.48 -4.22
N PRO A 143 8.38 -0.02 -4.13
CA PRO A 143 8.68 -1.41 -3.88
C PRO A 143 8.09 -1.90 -2.54
N ILE A 144 7.31 -2.99 -2.58
CA ILE A 144 6.64 -3.57 -1.41
C ILE A 144 6.99 -5.04 -1.19
N GLY A 145 7.52 -5.71 -2.20
CA GLY A 145 7.86 -7.12 -2.14
C GLY A 145 8.80 -7.55 -3.27
N LEU A 146 9.30 -8.76 -3.15
CA LEU A 146 10.10 -9.45 -4.17
C LEU A 146 9.42 -10.75 -4.53
#